data_941cd6d900624811cbe7e2d44dc3f7ce
#
_entry.id   941cd6d900624811cbe7e2d44dc3f7ce
#
_cell.length_a   1.000
_cell.length_b   1.000
_cell.length_c   1.000
_cell.angle_alpha   90.00
_cell.angle_beta   90.00
_cell.angle_gamma   90.00
#
_symmetry.space_group_name_H-M   'P 1'
#
loop_
_entity.id
_entity.type
_entity.pdbx_description
1 polymer ?
#
loop_
_entity_poly.entity_id
_entity_poly.type
_entity_poly.pdbx_seq_one_letter_code
_entity_poly.pdbx_strand_id
1 'polypeptide(L)'
;MKIAILGLSGSGKSTLAKQLGSFYHAPVLHLDAVHFLPGWVERVPGEEEQLVTSFLDTHSSWVMDGNYTKTCYARRLEEEDQIIVLAFNRFLCLWRVIRRWWANRGAVRDSSAPGCMEKIDAEFVWWVLYQGRTPARMAGYRQIARQYPEKFILIQNPRQLARFLSSGSYSQ
;
A
#
# COMPACT_ATOMS: atom_id res chain seq x y z
N MET A 1 -4.18 2.70 -17.14
CA MET A 1 -4.71 2.12 -15.87
C MET A 1 -3.94 2.71 -14.69
N LYS A 2 -4.63 3.34 -13.76
CA LYS A 2 -4.09 3.94 -12.54
C LYS A 2 -4.70 3.23 -11.33
N ILE A 3 -3.89 2.65 -10.45
CA ILE A 3 -4.36 1.81 -9.34
C ILE A 3 -3.74 2.27 -8.03
N ALA A 4 -4.57 2.60 -7.02
CA ALA A 4 -4.12 2.76 -5.66
C ALA A 4 -4.41 1.51 -4.81
N ILE A 5 -3.41 1.07 -4.08
CA ILE A 5 -3.51 -0.05 -3.14
C ILE A 5 -3.31 0.47 -1.73
N LEU A 6 -4.40 0.50 -0.99
CA LEU A 6 -4.44 0.90 0.40
C LEU A 6 -4.60 -0.32 1.32
N GLY A 7 -4.45 -0.14 2.61
CA GLY A 7 -4.77 -1.20 3.55
C GLY A 7 -3.75 -1.40 4.66
N LEU A 8 -3.97 -2.45 5.43
CA LEU A 8 -3.28 -2.70 6.69
C LEU A 8 -1.85 -3.22 6.50
N SER A 9 -0.96 -2.95 7.47
CA SER A 9 0.40 -3.50 7.45
C SER A 9 0.37 -5.03 7.46
N GLY A 10 1.21 -5.67 6.65
CA GLY A 10 1.23 -7.12 6.49
C GLY A 10 0.11 -7.72 5.63
N SER A 11 -0.80 -6.92 5.07
CA SER A 11 -1.88 -7.42 4.21
C SER A 11 -1.41 -7.87 2.81
N GLY A 12 -0.21 -7.47 2.37
CA GLY A 12 0.36 -7.86 1.09
C GLY A 12 0.22 -6.81 -0.02
N LYS A 13 0.00 -5.54 0.33
CA LYS A 13 -0.11 -4.42 -0.63
C LYS A 13 1.02 -4.38 -1.65
N SER A 14 2.27 -4.36 -1.18
CA SER A 14 3.43 -4.25 -2.06
C SER A 14 3.61 -5.46 -2.99
N THR A 15 3.18 -6.65 -2.54
CA THR A 15 3.15 -7.84 -3.40
C THR A 15 2.11 -7.69 -4.50
N LEU A 16 0.90 -7.24 -4.13
CA LEU A 16 -0.17 -6.98 -5.10
C LEU A 16 0.24 -5.87 -6.08
N ALA A 17 0.87 -4.80 -5.58
CA ALA A 17 1.35 -3.70 -6.42
C ALA A 17 2.34 -4.18 -7.49
N LYS A 18 3.31 -5.02 -7.11
CA LYS A 18 4.26 -5.61 -8.07
C LYS A 18 3.55 -6.51 -9.10
N GLN A 19 2.58 -7.32 -8.68
CA GLN A 19 1.81 -8.19 -9.58
C GLN A 19 1.01 -7.38 -10.61
N LEU A 20 0.28 -6.35 -10.14
CA LEU A 20 -0.51 -5.51 -11.02
C LEU A 20 0.36 -4.61 -11.91
N GLY A 21 1.47 -4.07 -11.37
CA GLY A 21 2.44 -3.31 -12.16
C GLY A 21 3.03 -4.14 -13.30
N SER A 22 3.38 -5.40 -13.01
CA SER A 22 3.87 -6.34 -14.03
C SER A 22 2.79 -6.68 -15.07
N PHE A 23 1.56 -6.90 -14.63
CA PHE A 23 0.44 -7.23 -15.50
C PHE A 23 0.08 -6.09 -16.47
N TYR A 24 0.03 -4.85 -15.96
CA TYR A 24 -0.31 -3.68 -16.77
C TYR A 24 0.89 -3.03 -17.47
N HIS A 25 2.10 -3.57 -17.29
CA HIS A 25 3.35 -2.92 -17.71
C HIS A 25 3.45 -1.47 -17.22
N ALA A 26 2.97 -1.23 -16.00
CA ALA A 26 2.90 0.09 -15.37
C ALA A 26 3.96 0.22 -14.26
N PRO A 27 4.59 1.39 -14.12
CA PRO A 27 5.51 1.64 -13.03
C PRO A 27 4.82 1.52 -11.67
N VAL A 28 5.55 0.99 -10.69
CA VAL A 28 5.05 0.83 -9.32
C VAL A 28 5.74 1.85 -8.42
N LEU A 29 4.96 2.65 -7.69
CA LEU A 29 5.47 3.54 -6.66
C LEU A 29 5.07 3.03 -5.27
N HIS A 30 6.07 2.65 -4.48
CA HIS A 30 5.90 2.31 -3.08
C HIS A 30 6.06 3.57 -2.22
N LEU A 31 4.98 4.05 -1.60
CA LEU A 31 5.03 5.28 -0.81
C LEU A 31 5.93 5.17 0.42
N ASP A 32 6.11 3.97 0.99
CA ASP A 32 7.10 3.75 2.04
C ASP A 32 8.53 4.09 1.57
N ALA A 33 8.86 3.77 0.30
CA ALA A 33 10.17 4.10 -0.28
C ALA A 33 10.33 5.61 -0.56
N VAL A 34 9.22 6.32 -0.77
CA VAL A 34 9.24 7.79 -0.94
C VAL A 34 9.29 8.51 0.40
N HIS A 35 8.55 8.01 1.39
CA HIS A 35 8.42 8.64 2.71
C HIS A 35 9.69 8.55 3.54
N PHE A 36 10.40 7.41 3.50
CA PHE A 36 11.60 7.20 4.31
C PHE A 36 12.89 7.41 3.52
N LEU A 37 13.86 8.00 4.20
CA LEU A 37 15.27 8.01 3.85
C LEU A 37 15.98 6.79 4.48
N PRO A 38 17.24 6.48 4.12
CA PRO A 38 18.02 5.41 4.74
C PRO A 38 17.96 5.46 6.28
N GLY A 39 17.80 4.30 6.92
CA GLY A 39 17.72 4.19 8.37
C GLY A 39 16.34 4.53 8.98
N TRP A 40 15.27 4.51 8.18
CA TRP A 40 13.90 4.83 8.62
C TRP A 40 13.71 6.29 9.08
N VAL A 41 14.52 7.20 8.56
CA VAL A 41 14.36 8.63 8.78
C VAL A 41 13.23 9.14 7.88
N GLU A 42 12.26 9.84 8.46
CA GLU A 42 11.18 10.44 7.66
C GLU A 42 11.73 11.58 6.79
N ARG A 43 11.29 11.62 5.53
CA ARG A 43 11.63 12.71 4.60
C ARG A 43 10.99 14.03 5.05
N VAL A 44 11.63 15.13 4.72
CA VAL A 44 11.11 16.46 5.02
C VAL A 44 9.75 16.67 4.32
N PRO A 45 8.73 17.16 5.04
CA PRO A 45 7.45 17.53 4.42
C PRO A 45 7.63 18.47 3.21
N GLY A 46 6.96 18.16 2.11
CA GLY A 46 7.07 18.89 0.85
C GLY A 46 7.95 18.21 -0.19
N GLU A 47 9.09 17.62 0.17
CA GLU A 47 9.89 16.83 -0.79
C GLU A 47 9.15 15.56 -1.24
N GLU A 48 8.50 14.88 -0.30
CA GLU A 48 7.67 13.70 -0.59
C GLU A 48 6.55 14.07 -1.58
N GLU A 49 5.86 15.18 -1.33
CA GLU A 49 4.78 15.65 -2.19
C GLU A 49 5.27 16.00 -3.60
N GLN A 50 6.44 16.65 -3.73
CA GLN A 50 7.06 16.93 -5.01
C GLN A 50 7.40 15.66 -5.79
N LEU A 51 7.96 14.64 -5.13
CA LEU A 51 8.30 13.36 -5.76
C LEU A 51 7.05 12.64 -6.27
N VAL A 52 5.99 12.59 -5.46
CA VAL A 52 4.72 11.96 -5.87
C VAL A 52 4.04 12.76 -6.97
N THR A 53 4.04 14.09 -6.89
CA THR A 53 3.49 14.96 -7.94
C THR A 53 4.21 14.73 -9.27
N SER A 54 5.54 14.76 -9.27
CA SER A 54 6.35 14.48 -10.46
C SER A 54 6.07 13.10 -11.05
N PHE A 55 5.90 12.09 -10.19
CA PHE A 55 5.55 10.74 -10.65
C PHE A 55 4.16 10.73 -11.32
N LEU A 56 3.16 11.35 -10.72
CA LEU A 56 1.81 11.44 -11.27
C LEU A 56 1.77 12.21 -12.60
N ASP A 57 2.57 13.27 -12.73
CA ASP A 57 2.63 14.10 -13.94
C ASP A 57 3.32 13.41 -15.11
N THR A 58 4.26 12.51 -14.82
CA THR A 58 5.08 11.87 -15.85
C THR A 58 4.55 10.50 -16.31
N HIS A 59 3.59 9.91 -15.58
CA HIS A 59 3.10 8.57 -15.89
C HIS A 59 1.59 8.57 -16.14
N SER A 60 1.19 8.20 -17.33
CA SER A 60 -0.23 8.04 -17.72
C SER A 60 -0.88 6.78 -17.14
N SER A 61 -0.06 5.81 -16.72
CA SER A 61 -0.46 4.52 -16.12
C SER A 61 0.48 4.24 -14.96
N TRP A 62 -0.05 3.78 -13.82
CA TRP A 62 0.74 3.50 -12.62
C TRP A 62 0.02 2.63 -11.59
N VAL A 63 0.80 1.97 -10.75
CA VAL A 63 0.31 1.31 -9.53
C VAL A 63 1.01 1.91 -8.31
N MET A 64 0.26 2.36 -7.34
CA MET A 64 0.80 3.00 -6.14
C MET A 64 0.31 2.31 -4.88
N ASP A 65 1.20 1.95 -3.95
CA ASP A 65 0.82 1.38 -2.67
C ASP A 65 1.28 2.22 -1.48
N GLY A 66 0.38 2.38 -0.54
CA GLY A 66 0.60 3.09 0.73
C GLY A 66 -0.59 3.92 1.19
N ASN A 67 -0.66 4.14 2.51
CA ASN A 67 -1.80 4.82 3.16
C ASN A 67 -1.56 6.33 3.42
N TYR A 68 -0.52 6.93 2.88
CA TYR A 68 -0.11 8.30 3.18
C TYR A 68 -1.16 9.31 2.75
N THR A 69 -1.91 9.84 3.73
CA THR A 69 -3.03 10.78 3.50
C THR A 69 -2.58 12.23 3.34
N LYS A 70 -1.31 12.54 3.60
CA LYS A 70 -0.75 13.88 3.47
C LYS A 70 -0.08 14.13 2.11
N THR A 71 0.12 13.08 1.30
CA THR A 71 0.93 13.14 0.08
C THR A 71 0.05 12.98 -1.15
N CYS A 72 -0.35 14.07 -1.77
CA CYS A 72 -1.21 14.14 -2.97
C CYS A 72 -2.47 13.24 -2.86
N TYR A 73 -3.02 13.05 -1.65
CA TYR A 73 -4.02 12.02 -1.39
C TYR A 73 -5.32 12.23 -2.18
N ALA A 74 -5.84 13.45 -2.19
CA ALA A 74 -7.06 13.77 -2.94
C ALA A 74 -6.85 13.53 -4.44
N ARG A 75 -5.77 14.07 -5.01
CA ARG A 75 -5.42 13.89 -6.42
C ARG A 75 -5.29 12.41 -6.79
N ARG A 76 -4.62 11.60 -5.95
CA ARG A 76 -4.47 10.16 -6.16
C ARG A 76 -5.83 9.46 -6.20
N LEU A 77 -6.74 9.75 -5.25
CA LEU A 77 -8.07 9.16 -5.21
C LEU A 77 -8.99 9.61 -6.35
N GLU A 78 -8.76 10.78 -6.92
CA GLU A 78 -9.51 11.30 -8.06
C GLU A 78 -9.05 10.69 -9.39
N GLU A 79 -7.73 10.60 -9.60
CA GLU A 79 -7.13 10.16 -10.84
C GLU A 79 -7.12 8.64 -11.05
N GLU A 80 -7.27 7.85 -9.96
CA GLU A 80 -7.23 6.39 -10.04
C GLU A 80 -8.45 5.80 -10.71
N ASP A 81 -8.24 4.75 -11.51
CA ASP A 81 -9.30 3.93 -12.09
C ASP A 81 -9.83 2.92 -11.06
N GLN A 82 -8.95 2.43 -10.16
CA GLN A 82 -9.31 1.47 -9.10
C GLN A 82 -8.64 1.78 -7.78
N ILE A 83 -9.41 1.69 -6.69
CA ILE A 83 -8.95 1.81 -5.30
C ILE A 83 -9.11 0.46 -4.61
N ILE A 84 -8.01 -0.24 -4.39
CA ILE A 84 -8.03 -1.56 -3.77
C ILE A 84 -7.62 -1.45 -2.29
N VAL A 85 -8.49 -1.86 -1.38
CA VAL A 85 -8.20 -1.85 0.06
C VAL A 85 -8.02 -3.27 0.59
N LEU A 86 -6.82 -3.59 1.09
CA LEU A 86 -6.53 -4.87 1.72
C LEU A 86 -6.71 -4.78 3.25
N ALA A 87 -7.81 -5.33 3.77
CA ALA A 87 -8.18 -5.28 5.19
C ALA A 87 -8.18 -6.68 5.86
N PHE A 88 -7.08 -7.40 5.80
CA PHE A 88 -6.97 -8.76 6.32
C PHE A 88 -7.00 -8.83 7.84
N ASN A 89 -7.34 -10.01 8.38
CA ASN A 89 -7.33 -10.27 9.81
C ASN A 89 -5.95 -9.95 10.44
N ARG A 90 -5.96 -9.41 11.68
CA ARG A 90 -4.75 -8.95 12.38
C ARG A 90 -3.71 -10.05 12.61
N PHE A 91 -4.15 -11.25 12.96
CA PHE A 91 -3.25 -12.37 13.22
C PHE A 91 -2.59 -12.89 11.94
N LEU A 92 -3.34 -12.92 10.84
CA LEU A 92 -2.78 -13.24 9.52
C LEU A 92 -1.76 -12.19 9.08
N CYS A 93 -2.04 -10.90 9.29
CA CYS A 93 -1.10 -9.83 8.99
C CYS A 93 0.16 -9.95 9.82
N LEU A 94 0.04 -10.20 11.13
CA LEU A 94 1.19 -10.39 12.02
C LEU A 94 2.03 -11.60 11.60
N TRP A 95 1.40 -12.75 11.35
CA TRP A 95 2.11 -13.94 10.87
C TRP A 95 2.89 -13.67 9.57
N ARG A 96 2.29 -12.96 8.62
CA ARG A 96 2.96 -12.57 7.37
C ARG A 96 4.13 -11.62 7.61
N VAL A 97 3.99 -10.68 8.53
CA VAL A 97 5.08 -9.77 8.94
C VAL A 97 6.24 -10.55 9.54
N ILE A 98 5.97 -11.49 10.46
CA ILE A 98 6.99 -12.33 11.07
C ILE A 98 7.69 -13.19 10.02
N ARG A 99 6.92 -13.90 9.18
CA ARG A 99 7.45 -14.73 8.09
C ARG A 99 8.33 -13.91 7.13
N ARG A 100 7.88 -12.73 6.77
CA ARG A 100 8.61 -11.81 5.89
C ARG A 100 9.94 -11.37 6.52
N TRP A 101 9.93 -11.00 7.79
CA TRP A 101 11.13 -10.63 8.52
C TRP A 101 12.14 -11.78 8.57
N TRP A 102 11.67 -13.00 8.81
CA TRP A 102 12.53 -14.20 8.78
C TRP A 102 13.18 -14.40 7.41
N ALA A 103 12.41 -14.24 6.35
CA ALA A 103 12.88 -14.42 4.98
C ALA A 103 13.84 -13.31 4.51
N ASN A 104 13.73 -12.10 5.06
CA ASN A 104 14.53 -10.93 4.65
C ASN A 104 15.50 -10.45 5.75
N ARG A 105 15.92 -11.34 6.65
CA ARG A 105 16.86 -10.98 7.71
C ARG A 105 18.16 -10.41 7.10
N GLY A 106 18.49 -9.15 7.49
CA GLY A 106 19.68 -8.47 7.00
C GLY A 106 19.58 -7.93 5.57
N ALA A 107 18.43 -8.05 4.92
CA ALA A 107 18.20 -7.50 3.59
C ALA A 107 17.25 -6.31 3.60
N VAL A 108 17.39 -5.43 2.63
CA VAL A 108 16.47 -4.33 2.34
C VAL A 108 15.48 -4.82 1.29
N ARG A 109 14.18 -4.56 1.50
CA ARG A 109 13.17 -4.90 0.50
C ARG A 109 13.12 -3.87 -0.62
N ASP A 110 12.86 -4.31 -1.84
CA ASP A 110 12.66 -3.41 -2.99
C ASP A 110 11.48 -2.43 -2.81
N SER A 111 10.51 -2.75 -1.93
CA SER A 111 9.38 -1.87 -1.61
C SER A 111 9.62 -0.94 -0.42
N SER A 112 10.82 -0.95 0.16
CA SER A 112 11.27 -0.04 1.23
C SER A 112 12.32 0.91 0.69
N ALA A 113 12.53 2.04 1.37
CA ALA A 113 13.63 2.93 1.02
C ALA A 113 14.99 2.21 1.13
N PRO A 114 15.97 2.55 0.28
CA PRO A 114 17.32 2.02 0.37
C PRO A 114 17.89 2.18 1.79
N GLY A 115 18.55 1.15 2.33
CA GLY A 115 19.10 1.19 3.69
C GLY A 115 18.10 1.00 4.83
N CYS A 116 16.81 0.79 4.55
CA CYS A 116 15.78 0.47 5.52
C CYS A 116 15.64 -1.04 5.69
N MET A 117 16.47 -1.61 6.58
CA MET A 117 16.39 -3.04 6.90
C MET A 117 15.07 -3.41 7.59
N GLU A 118 14.59 -4.62 7.33
CA GLU A 118 13.40 -5.15 8.00
C GLU A 118 13.61 -5.22 9.51
N LYS A 119 12.73 -4.55 10.24
CA LYS A 119 12.73 -4.49 11.69
C LYS A 119 11.39 -4.95 12.23
N ILE A 120 11.40 -5.82 13.23
CA ILE A 120 10.24 -6.12 14.06
C ILE A 120 10.59 -5.78 15.50
N ASP A 121 9.93 -4.79 16.04
CA ASP A 121 9.96 -4.42 17.44
C ASP A 121 8.54 -4.49 18.04
N ALA A 122 8.45 -4.34 19.35
CA ALA A 122 7.17 -4.39 20.07
C ALA A 122 6.20 -3.30 19.60
N GLU A 123 6.72 -2.12 19.23
CA GLU A 123 5.93 -1.02 18.70
C GLU A 123 5.28 -1.36 17.37
N PHE A 124 6.04 -1.96 16.45
CA PHE A 124 5.51 -2.37 15.15
C PHE A 124 4.50 -3.52 15.28
N VAL A 125 4.74 -4.48 16.19
CA VAL A 125 3.76 -5.54 16.50
C VAL A 125 2.46 -4.92 17.03
N TRP A 126 2.56 -3.97 17.95
CA TRP A 126 1.41 -3.24 18.47
C TRP A 126 0.68 -2.44 17.39
N TRP A 127 1.41 -1.81 16.50
CA TRP A 127 0.84 -1.16 15.32
C TRP A 127 0.03 -2.12 14.44
N VAL A 128 0.58 -3.28 14.10
CA VAL A 128 -0.09 -4.27 13.24
C VAL A 128 -1.35 -4.80 13.91
N LEU A 129 -1.33 -5.02 15.22
CA LEU A 129 -2.46 -5.60 15.95
C LEU A 129 -3.55 -4.59 16.30
N TYR A 130 -3.18 -3.33 16.60
CA TYR A 130 -4.10 -2.35 17.21
C TYR A 130 -4.05 -0.97 16.55
N GLN A 131 -2.93 -0.26 16.59
CA GLN A 131 -2.87 1.15 16.18
C GLN A 131 -3.16 1.37 14.69
N GLY A 132 -2.72 0.45 13.83
CA GLY A 132 -3.04 0.47 12.40
C GLY A 132 -4.51 0.18 12.08
N ARG A 133 -5.33 -0.17 13.10
CA ARG A 133 -6.72 -0.66 12.96
C ARG A 133 -7.72 0.11 13.79
N THR A 134 -7.39 1.32 14.21
CA THR A 134 -8.31 2.13 14.99
C THR A 134 -9.63 2.37 14.26
N PRO A 135 -10.75 2.58 15.00
CA PRO A 135 -12.02 2.91 14.40
C PRO A 135 -11.96 4.08 13.42
N ALA A 136 -11.13 5.09 13.71
CA ALA A 136 -10.91 6.25 12.84
C ALA A 136 -10.27 5.85 11.50
N ARG A 137 -9.22 4.99 11.52
CA ARG A 137 -8.59 4.50 10.28
C ARG A 137 -9.55 3.64 9.44
N MET A 138 -10.31 2.79 10.10
CA MET A 138 -11.32 1.96 9.42
C MET A 138 -12.49 2.81 8.89
N ALA A 139 -12.84 3.92 9.56
CA ALA A 139 -13.82 4.88 9.06
C ALA A 139 -13.32 5.58 7.80
N GLY A 140 -12.03 5.88 7.69
CA GLY A 140 -11.41 6.43 6.47
C GLY A 140 -11.65 5.54 5.25
N TYR A 141 -11.43 4.23 5.36
CA TYR A 141 -11.73 3.31 4.23
C TYR A 141 -13.23 3.28 3.86
N ARG A 142 -14.12 3.35 4.86
CA ARG A 142 -15.57 3.44 4.61
C ARG A 142 -15.96 4.76 3.94
N GLN A 143 -15.28 5.84 4.27
CA GLN A 143 -15.48 7.14 3.63
C GLN A 143 -15.08 7.09 2.14
N ILE A 144 -13.92 6.51 1.83
CA ILE A 144 -13.47 6.31 0.44
C ILE A 144 -14.50 5.46 -0.32
N ALA A 145 -14.98 4.37 0.27
CA ALA A 145 -15.99 3.50 -0.34
C ALA A 145 -17.30 4.23 -0.65
N ARG A 146 -17.70 5.20 0.18
CA ARG A 146 -18.89 6.03 -0.07
C ARG A 146 -18.66 7.11 -1.13
N GLN A 147 -17.47 7.67 -1.16
CA GLN A 147 -17.10 8.74 -2.09
C GLN A 147 -16.81 8.22 -3.51
N TYR A 148 -16.25 7.01 -3.61
CA TYR A 148 -15.84 6.41 -4.88
C TYR A 148 -16.36 4.97 -5.04
N PRO A 149 -17.69 4.72 -4.96
CA PRO A 149 -18.26 3.37 -4.96
C PRO A 149 -17.96 2.58 -6.23
N GLU A 150 -17.88 3.24 -7.38
CA GLU A 150 -17.65 2.64 -8.70
C GLU A 150 -16.27 1.98 -8.83
N LYS A 151 -15.26 2.56 -8.18
CA LYS A 151 -13.86 2.14 -8.30
C LYS A 151 -13.27 1.53 -7.03
N PHE A 152 -14.07 1.42 -5.96
CA PHE A 152 -13.63 0.90 -4.67
C PHE A 152 -13.78 -0.61 -4.56
N ILE A 153 -12.68 -1.29 -4.24
CA ILE A 153 -12.63 -2.75 -4.05
C ILE A 153 -12.09 -3.07 -2.66
N LEU A 154 -12.91 -3.72 -1.82
CA LEU A 154 -12.51 -4.17 -0.49
C LEU A 154 -12.20 -5.66 -0.49
N ILE A 155 -10.98 -6.02 -0.11
CA ILE A 155 -10.49 -7.40 -0.02
C ILE A 155 -10.09 -7.69 1.43
N GLN A 156 -10.83 -8.59 2.09
CA GLN A 156 -10.70 -8.84 3.53
C GLN A 156 -9.98 -10.15 3.87
N ASN A 157 -9.77 -11.01 2.89
CA ASN A 157 -9.10 -12.29 3.11
C ASN A 157 -8.39 -12.81 1.84
N PRO A 158 -7.48 -13.79 1.98
CA PRO A 158 -6.72 -14.33 0.85
C PRO A 158 -7.59 -14.99 -0.24
N ARG A 159 -8.75 -15.55 0.13
CA ARG A 159 -9.66 -16.19 -0.86
C ARG A 159 -10.29 -15.14 -1.77
N GLN A 160 -10.69 -13.99 -1.21
CA GLN A 160 -11.17 -12.86 -2.00
C GLN A 160 -10.07 -12.30 -2.91
N LEU A 161 -8.83 -12.19 -2.40
CA LEU A 161 -7.70 -11.77 -3.23
C LEU A 161 -7.45 -12.75 -4.39
N ALA A 162 -7.46 -14.04 -4.12
CA ALA A 162 -7.29 -15.06 -5.17
C ALA A 162 -8.40 -14.98 -6.23
N ARG A 163 -9.66 -14.79 -5.81
CA ARG A 163 -10.78 -14.58 -6.75
C ARG A 163 -10.60 -13.32 -7.58
N PHE A 164 -10.23 -12.21 -6.96
CA PHE A 164 -9.94 -10.95 -7.65
C PHE A 164 -8.89 -11.17 -8.74
N LEU A 165 -7.78 -11.84 -8.40
CA LEU A 165 -6.71 -12.14 -9.36
C LEU A 165 -7.10 -13.15 -10.44
N SER A 166 -8.03 -14.07 -10.17
CA SER A 166 -8.48 -15.07 -11.16
C SER A 166 -9.62 -14.57 -12.05
N SER A 167 -10.44 -13.65 -11.57
CA SER A 167 -11.61 -13.14 -12.31
C SER A 167 -11.26 -12.16 -13.41
N GLY A 168 -10.02 -11.69 -13.49
CA GLY A 168 -9.63 -10.61 -14.39
C GLY A 168 -10.40 -9.29 -14.14
N SER A 169 -11.05 -9.16 -12.98
CA SER A 169 -11.85 -7.97 -12.60
C SER A 169 -11.02 -6.68 -12.55
N TYR A 170 -9.70 -6.81 -12.70
CA TYR A 170 -8.76 -5.72 -12.90
C TYR A 170 -8.47 -5.46 -14.39
N SER A 171 -9.10 -6.19 -15.33
CA SER A 171 -8.87 -6.08 -16.78
C SER A 171 -9.92 -5.22 -17.51
N GLN A 172 -10.88 -4.65 -16.76
CA GLN A 172 -11.95 -3.79 -17.32
C GLN A 172 -11.65 -2.32 -17.18
#